data_0160ca5dc86ae1e849250f194bf2db04
#
_entry.id   0160ca5dc86ae1e849250f194bf2db04
#
_cell.length_a   1.000
_cell.length_b   1.000
_cell.length_c   1.000
_cell.angle_alpha   90.00
_cell.angle_beta   90.00
_cell.angle_gamma   90.00
#
_symmetry.space_group_name_H-M   'P 1'
#
loop_
_entity.id
_entity.type
_entity.pdbx_description
1 polymer ?
#
loop_
_entity_poly.entity_id
_entity_poly.type
_entity_poly.pdbx_seq_one_letter_code
_entity_poly.pdbx_strand_id
1 'polypeptide(L)'
;MSAFDPTITEGARRARGLASVVAGTGPTSGLLFGLGVDSRIHTYAASTLLPLSQKGTFKHPNMHTNSFWVRLALSPDGKSLVSGSSGSDKGASAFLFDVSQTALAAPPILPDSGGVELPGQKGEVGGVDWAHDMLATCSDDGTVRVWRKDPKIRQECDVNADARWEWTWGIDSL
;
A
#
# COMPACT_ATOMS: atom_id res chain seq x y z
N MET A 1 -9.07 -8.86 21.30
CA MET A 1 -10.07 -8.58 20.25
C MET A 1 -10.39 -7.11 20.30
N SER A 2 -10.33 -6.40 19.18
CA SER A 2 -10.82 -5.03 19.13
C SER A 2 -12.35 -5.05 19.33
N ALA A 3 -12.85 -4.35 20.32
CA ALA A 3 -14.29 -4.22 20.55
C ALA A 3 -14.97 -3.27 19.55
N PHE A 4 -14.18 -2.60 18.74
CA PHE A 4 -14.63 -1.61 17.76
C PHE A 4 -14.15 -1.99 16.37
N ASP A 5 -15.07 -2.07 15.42
CA ASP A 5 -14.77 -2.28 14.00
C ASP A 5 -14.81 -0.93 13.27
N PRO A 6 -13.63 -0.38 12.86
CA PRO A 6 -13.57 0.90 12.18
C PRO A 6 -14.12 0.84 10.75
N THR A 7 -14.39 -0.34 10.21
CA THR A 7 -14.97 -0.51 8.86
C THR A 7 -16.49 -0.32 8.85
N ILE A 8 -17.10 -0.19 10.04
CA ILE A 8 -18.52 0.17 10.18
C ILE A 8 -18.65 1.68 9.96
N THR A 9 -19.05 2.07 8.77
CA THR A 9 -19.46 3.45 8.48
C THR A 9 -20.91 3.66 8.89
N GLU A 10 -21.28 4.90 9.30
CA GLU A 10 -22.67 5.25 9.58
C GLU A 10 -23.58 4.82 8.42
N GLY A 11 -24.62 4.01 8.74
CA GLY A 11 -25.54 3.47 7.75
C GLY A 11 -25.16 2.12 7.13
N ALA A 12 -23.95 1.60 7.38
CA ALA A 12 -23.59 0.25 6.94
C ALA A 12 -24.19 -0.81 7.87
N ARG A 13 -24.98 -1.72 7.32
CA ARG A 13 -25.63 -2.80 8.08
C ARG A 13 -24.69 -3.96 8.43
N ARG A 14 -23.48 -4.01 7.87
CA ARG A 14 -22.49 -5.08 8.08
C ARG A 14 -21.09 -4.50 8.17
N ALA A 15 -20.32 -5.04 9.11
CA ALA A 15 -18.87 -4.86 9.17
C ALA A 15 -18.24 -5.31 7.85
N ARG A 16 -17.25 -4.55 7.37
CA ARG A 16 -16.45 -4.92 6.21
C ARG A 16 -15.13 -5.48 6.72
N GLY A 17 -14.74 -6.65 6.25
CA GLY A 17 -13.52 -7.32 6.70
C GLY A 17 -12.24 -6.58 6.35
N LEU A 18 -11.13 -7.01 6.96
CA LEU A 18 -9.78 -6.63 6.57
C LEU A 18 -9.21 -7.70 5.63
N ALA A 19 -8.68 -7.27 4.49
CA ALA A 19 -8.08 -8.15 3.48
C ALA A 19 -6.59 -8.43 3.75
N SER A 20 -5.89 -7.47 4.35
CA SER A 20 -4.45 -7.56 4.60
C SER A 20 -4.08 -6.77 5.86
N VAL A 21 -3.02 -7.20 6.54
CA VAL A 21 -2.45 -6.49 7.69
C VAL A 21 -0.93 -6.53 7.62
N VAL A 22 -0.29 -5.42 7.96
CA VAL A 22 1.17 -5.33 8.12
C VAL A 22 1.51 -4.65 9.44
N ALA A 23 2.60 -5.09 10.06
CA ALA A 23 3.13 -4.48 11.27
C ALA A 23 4.07 -3.32 10.92
N GLY A 24 3.94 -2.23 11.67
CA GLY A 24 4.84 -1.10 11.57
C GLY A 24 6.26 -1.42 12.04
N THR A 25 7.24 -0.82 11.39
CA THR A 25 8.66 -0.92 11.72
C THR A 25 9.29 0.48 11.76
N GLY A 26 10.48 0.61 12.33
CA GLY A 26 11.15 1.91 12.40
C GLY A 26 10.28 2.99 13.06
N PRO A 27 9.98 4.10 12.35
CA PRO A 27 9.17 5.20 12.89
C PRO A 27 7.72 4.80 13.20
N THR A 28 7.21 3.75 12.55
CA THR A 28 5.84 3.24 12.74
C THR A 28 5.78 2.03 13.67
N SER A 29 6.87 1.73 14.40
CA SER A 29 6.92 0.63 15.37
C SER A 29 5.79 0.74 16.40
N GLY A 30 5.17 -0.39 16.71
CA GLY A 30 4.02 -0.46 17.62
C GLY A 30 2.66 -0.17 16.94
N LEU A 31 2.64 0.05 15.65
CA LEU A 31 1.43 0.19 14.85
C LEU A 31 1.11 -1.08 14.04
N LEU A 32 -0.15 -1.25 13.69
CA LEU A 32 -0.62 -2.19 12.67
C LEU A 32 -1.42 -1.41 11.64
N PHE A 33 -1.19 -1.69 10.38
CA PHE A 33 -1.96 -1.15 9.26
C PHE A 33 -2.84 -2.25 8.68
N GLY A 34 -4.14 -2.03 8.67
CA GLY A 34 -5.14 -2.98 8.17
C GLY A 34 -5.83 -2.44 6.92
N LEU A 35 -5.75 -3.17 5.80
CA LEU A 35 -6.48 -2.84 4.59
C LEU A 35 -7.92 -3.33 4.69
N GLY A 36 -8.86 -2.40 4.74
CA GLY A 36 -10.28 -2.70 4.74
C GLY A 36 -10.84 -2.90 3.33
N VAL A 37 -11.82 -3.76 3.19
CA VAL A 37 -12.62 -3.86 1.94
C VAL A 37 -13.56 -2.65 1.76
N ASP A 38 -13.42 -1.63 2.60
CA ASP A 38 -14.05 -0.31 2.49
C ASP A 38 -13.19 0.71 1.73
N SER A 39 -12.12 0.25 1.08
CA SER A 39 -11.15 1.08 0.33
C SER A 39 -10.40 2.08 1.22
N ARG A 40 -10.07 1.65 2.44
CA ARG A 40 -9.30 2.43 3.41
C ARG A 40 -8.25 1.57 4.10
N ILE A 41 -7.17 2.21 4.51
CA ILE A 41 -6.19 1.60 5.39
C ILE A 41 -6.40 2.17 6.79
N HIS A 42 -6.73 1.30 7.72
CA HIS A 42 -6.97 1.63 9.12
C HIS A 42 -5.70 1.39 9.94
N THR A 43 -5.42 2.27 10.90
CA THR A 43 -4.25 2.17 11.77
C THR A 43 -4.67 1.82 13.19
N TYR A 44 -3.98 0.84 13.77
CA TYR A 44 -4.23 0.33 15.14
C TYR A 44 -2.96 0.40 15.97
N ALA A 45 -3.13 0.58 17.29
CA ALA A 45 -2.07 0.31 18.24
C ALA A 45 -1.87 -1.22 18.39
N ALA A 46 -0.67 -1.73 18.12
CA ALA A 46 -0.42 -3.17 18.14
C ALA A 46 -0.63 -3.80 19.53
N SER A 47 -0.38 -3.04 20.62
CA SER A 47 -0.49 -3.51 22.00
C SER A 47 -1.94 -3.68 22.46
N THR A 48 -2.85 -2.83 21.99
CA THR A 48 -4.25 -2.80 22.44
C THR A 48 -5.25 -3.24 21.38
N LEU A 49 -4.84 -3.27 20.11
CA LEU A 49 -5.67 -3.47 18.94
C LEU A 49 -6.80 -2.42 18.83
N LEU A 50 -6.62 -1.28 19.47
CA LEU A 50 -7.56 -0.17 19.31
C LEU A 50 -7.18 0.68 18.10
N PRO A 51 -8.16 1.13 17.31
CA PRO A 51 -7.90 2.05 16.21
C PRO A 51 -7.39 3.39 16.75
N LEU A 52 -6.36 3.96 16.13
CA LEU A 52 -5.78 5.23 16.59
C LEU A 52 -6.70 6.42 16.34
N SER A 53 -7.48 6.40 15.28
CA SER A 53 -8.48 7.43 14.99
C SER A 53 -9.49 6.93 13.96
N GLN A 54 -10.75 7.30 14.11
CA GLN A 54 -11.78 7.11 13.09
C GLN A 54 -11.59 8.05 11.88
N LYS A 55 -10.94 9.21 12.09
CA LYS A 55 -10.72 10.22 11.05
C LYS A 55 -9.40 10.05 10.30
N GLY A 56 -8.49 9.26 10.87
CA GLY A 56 -7.15 9.09 10.35
C GLY A 56 -7.00 7.77 9.58
N THR A 57 -7.61 7.68 8.43
CA THR A 57 -7.44 6.54 7.52
C THR A 57 -6.75 6.99 6.25
N PHE A 58 -5.82 6.17 5.74
CA PHE A 58 -5.24 6.42 4.43
C PHE A 58 -6.24 5.97 3.37
N LYS A 59 -6.47 6.82 2.39
CA LYS A 59 -7.40 6.57 1.29
C LYS A 59 -6.98 7.34 0.04
N HIS A 60 -7.42 6.88 -1.10
CA HIS A 60 -7.32 7.62 -2.35
C HIS A 60 -8.64 7.50 -3.12
N PRO A 61 -9.09 8.54 -3.86
CA PRO A 61 -10.38 8.48 -4.57
C PRO A 61 -10.51 7.32 -5.56
N ASN A 62 -9.38 6.92 -6.18
CA ASN A 62 -9.33 5.85 -7.16
C ASN A 62 -8.95 4.48 -6.55
N MET A 63 -8.70 4.40 -5.24
CA MET A 63 -8.37 3.13 -4.58
C MET A 63 -9.64 2.32 -4.30
N HIS A 64 -9.68 1.12 -4.84
CA HIS A 64 -10.76 0.15 -4.62
C HIS A 64 -10.18 -1.15 -4.05
N THR A 65 -10.65 -1.58 -2.90
CA THR A 65 -10.14 -2.77 -2.19
C THR A 65 -11.27 -3.71 -1.78
N ASN A 66 -12.27 -3.83 -2.66
CA ASN A 66 -13.41 -4.72 -2.47
C ASN A 66 -13.09 -6.20 -2.75
N SER A 67 -11.82 -6.53 -2.99
CA SER A 67 -11.29 -7.87 -3.18
C SER A 67 -10.45 -8.31 -1.98
N PHE A 68 -10.55 -9.58 -1.58
CA PHE A 68 -9.70 -10.17 -0.53
C PHE A 68 -8.29 -10.53 -1.00
N TRP A 69 -8.01 -10.41 -2.29
CA TRP A 69 -6.70 -10.71 -2.87
C TRP A 69 -5.73 -9.54 -2.81
N VAL A 70 -6.25 -8.33 -2.63
CA VAL A 70 -5.43 -7.10 -2.53
C VAL A 70 -4.60 -7.11 -1.25
N ARG A 71 -3.32 -6.75 -1.36
CA ARG A 71 -2.34 -6.78 -0.27
C ARG A 71 -1.80 -5.40 0.06
N LEU A 72 -1.29 -5.29 1.31
CA LEU A 72 -0.46 -4.20 1.79
C LEU A 72 1.00 -4.66 1.90
N ALA A 73 1.92 -3.73 1.69
CA ALA A 73 3.32 -3.90 2.08
C ALA A 73 3.89 -2.59 2.63
N LEU A 74 4.73 -2.69 3.67
CA LEU A 74 5.44 -1.57 4.27
C LEU A 74 6.89 -1.61 3.82
N SER A 75 7.45 -0.45 3.45
CA SER A 75 8.87 -0.34 3.08
C SER A 75 9.79 -0.75 4.24
N PRO A 76 10.99 -1.27 3.96
CA PRO A 76 11.93 -1.70 5.00
C PRO A 76 12.30 -0.61 5.99
N ASP A 77 12.30 0.66 5.57
CA ASP A 77 12.55 1.82 6.43
C ASP A 77 11.32 2.25 7.26
N GLY A 78 10.19 1.59 7.10
CA GLY A 78 8.95 1.86 7.83
C GLY A 78 8.26 3.18 7.48
N LYS A 79 8.62 3.83 6.37
CA LYS A 79 8.13 5.18 6.02
C LYS A 79 7.10 5.20 4.91
N SER A 80 7.05 4.17 4.07
CA SER A 80 6.18 4.11 2.91
C SER A 80 5.31 2.85 2.95
N LEU A 81 4.02 3.03 2.84
CA LEU A 81 3.03 1.94 2.80
C LEU A 81 2.42 1.88 1.40
N VAL A 82 2.39 0.70 0.80
CA VAL A 82 1.77 0.50 -0.50
C VAL A 82 0.56 -0.43 -0.38
N SER A 83 -0.49 -0.10 -1.12
CA SER A 83 -1.68 -0.94 -1.32
C SER A 83 -1.86 -1.26 -2.79
N GLY A 84 -2.18 -2.49 -3.10
CA GLY A 84 -2.80 -2.82 -4.37
C GLY A 84 -4.22 -2.27 -4.48
N SER A 85 -4.90 -2.57 -5.59
CA SER A 85 -6.29 -2.18 -5.82
C SER A 85 -6.96 -3.15 -6.78
N SER A 86 -8.26 -3.38 -6.57
CA SER A 86 -9.07 -4.24 -7.45
C SER A 86 -9.37 -3.65 -8.83
N GLY A 87 -8.91 -2.44 -9.08
CA GLY A 87 -9.07 -1.81 -10.39
C GLY A 87 -10.46 -1.24 -10.66
N SER A 88 -10.57 -0.61 -11.82
CA SER A 88 -11.81 -0.07 -12.39
C SER A 88 -11.79 -0.30 -13.90
N ASP A 89 -12.81 0.15 -14.61
CA ASP A 89 -12.87 0.09 -16.09
C ASP A 89 -11.70 0.80 -16.80
N LYS A 90 -10.97 1.65 -16.08
CA LYS A 90 -9.78 2.37 -16.58
C LYS A 90 -8.45 1.65 -16.31
N GLY A 91 -8.49 0.49 -15.68
CA GLY A 91 -7.33 -0.26 -15.23
C GLY A 91 -7.18 -0.25 -13.72
N ALA A 92 -6.07 -0.80 -13.24
CA ALA A 92 -5.73 -0.83 -11.83
C ALA A 92 -4.43 -0.08 -11.56
N SER A 93 -4.30 0.37 -10.34
CA SER A 93 -3.13 1.08 -9.83
C SER A 93 -2.74 0.52 -8.48
N ALA A 94 -1.48 0.63 -8.11
CA ALA A 94 -1.08 0.58 -6.71
C ALA A 94 -1.11 2.00 -6.13
N PHE A 95 -1.23 2.10 -4.82
CA PHE A 95 -1.30 3.38 -4.10
C PHE A 95 -0.24 3.43 -3.02
N LEU A 96 0.60 4.46 -3.09
CA LEU A 96 1.72 4.68 -2.17
C LEU A 96 1.38 5.81 -1.20
N PHE A 97 1.55 5.55 0.10
CA PHE A 97 1.27 6.50 1.19
C PHE A 97 2.54 6.75 2.00
N ASP A 98 2.80 8.00 2.35
CA ASP A 98 3.81 8.35 3.35
C ASP A 98 3.23 8.16 4.75
N VAL A 99 3.82 7.24 5.51
CA VAL A 99 3.42 6.94 6.88
C VAL A 99 4.48 7.37 7.91
N SER A 100 5.51 8.08 7.47
CA SER A 100 6.66 8.47 8.31
C SER A 100 6.27 9.33 9.53
N GLN A 101 5.18 10.09 9.42
CA GLN A 101 4.67 10.95 10.49
C GLN A 101 3.65 10.24 11.39
N THR A 102 3.32 8.99 11.10
CA THR A 102 2.36 8.19 11.88
C THR A 102 3.10 7.52 13.04
N ALA A 103 2.92 8.01 14.25
CA ALA A 103 3.56 7.47 15.45
C ALA A 103 2.54 7.18 16.55
N LEU A 104 2.84 6.19 17.40
CA LEU A 104 1.97 5.78 18.49
C LEU A 104 1.75 6.88 19.55
N ALA A 105 2.75 7.76 19.76
CA ALA A 105 2.77 8.77 20.82
C ALA A 105 2.25 10.15 20.39
N ALA A 106 2.04 10.38 19.11
CA ALA A 106 1.49 11.64 18.62
C ALA A 106 -0.02 11.51 18.41
N PRO A 107 -0.83 12.55 18.72
CA PRO A 107 -2.19 12.57 18.21
C PRO A 107 -2.06 12.44 16.67
N PRO A 108 -2.74 11.47 16.05
CA PRO A 108 -2.57 11.23 14.65
C PRO A 108 -3.08 12.45 13.88
N ILE A 109 -2.15 13.35 13.55
CA ILE A 109 -2.30 14.19 12.39
C ILE A 109 -2.03 13.23 11.23
N LEU A 110 -3.01 12.35 10.99
CA LEU A 110 -3.01 11.65 9.73
C LEU A 110 -3.43 12.70 8.73
N PRO A 111 -2.54 13.17 7.88
CA PRO A 111 -2.98 13.98 6.79
C PRO A 111 -4.06 13.18 6.08
N ASP A 112 -5.04 13.86 5.56
CA ASP A 112 -5.89 13.34 4.47
C ASP A 112 -4.93 13.18 3.28
N SER A 113 -3.96 12.27 3.47
CA SER A 113 -2.80 12.11 2.61
C SER A 113 -3.31 11.39 1.39
N GLY A 114 -3.65 12.18 0.40
CA GLY A 114 -3.82 11.67 -0.93
C GLY A 114 -2.60 10.81 -1.27
N GLY A 115 -2.77 9.50 -1.36
CA GLY A 115 -1.69 8.61 -1.76
C GLY A 115 -1.22 8.96 -3.17
N VAL A 116 0.00 8.56 -3.51
CA VAL A 116 0.49 8.64 -4.89
C VAL A 116 -0.03 7.42 -5.65
N GLU A 117 -0.76 7.67 -6.72
CA GLU A 117 -1.23 6.64 -7.62
C GLU A 117 -0.09 6.18 -8.54
N LEU A 118 0.15 4.87 -8.61
CA LEU A 118 1.11 4.19 -9.47
C LEU A 118 0.35 3.46 -10.58
N PRO A 119 0.07 4.12 -11.71
CA PRO A 119 -0.83 3.60 -12.74
C PRO A 119 -0.13 2.64 -13.70
N GLY A 120 -0.94 1.96 -14.53
CA GLY A 120 -0.45 1.30 -15.74
C GLY A 120 -0.62 -0.21 -15.79
N GLN A 121 -1.19 -0.83 -14.77
CA GLN A 121 -1.67 -2.22 -14.84
C GLN A 121 -3.14 -2.22 -15.22
N LYS A 122 -3.62 -3.27 -15.90
CA LYS A 122 -4.98 -3.32 -16.45
C LYS A 122 -5.92 -4.20 -15.64
N GLY A 123 -5.37 -5.15 -14.91
CA GLY A 123 -6.11 -6.06 -14.02
C GLY A 123 -6.00 -5.65 -12.55
N GLU A 124 -6.60 -6.41 -11.64
CA GLU A 124 -6.42 -6.22 -10.20
C GLU A 124 -4.93 -6.26 -9.84
N VAL A 125 -4.47 -5.31 -9.06
CA VAL A 125 -3.13 -5.32 -8.46
C VAL A 125 -3.26 -6.00 -7.10
N GLY A 126 -3.10 -7.32 -7.09
CA GLY A 126 -3.24 -8.13 -5.90
C GLY A 126 -1.98 -8.17 -5.04
N GLY A 127 -0.82 -8.39 -5.67
CA GLY A 127 0.45 -8.52 -4.96
C GLY A 127 1.28 -7.25 -5.01
N VAL A 128 1.81 -6.88 -3.85
CA VAL A 128 2.75 -5.77 -3.67
C VAL A 128 3.81 -6.18 -2.64
N ASP A 129 5.08 -5.85 -2.89
CA ASP A 129 6.17 -6.12 -1.95
C ASP A 129 7.35 -5.19 -2.16
N TRP A 130 8.19 -5.07 -1.13
CA TRP A 130 9.37 -4.21 -1.11
C TRP A 130 10.66 -5.00 -1.01
N ALA A 131 11.67 -4.54 -1.76
CA ALA A 131 13.05 -4.99 -1.59
C ALA A 131 13.96 -3.76 -1.59
N HIS A 132 14.53 -3.43 -0.44
CA HIS A 132 15.35 -2.21 -0.24
C HIS A 132 14.64 -0.94 -0.72
N ASP A 133 15.05 -0.41 -1.86
CA ASP A 133 14.57 0.82 -2.50
C ASP A 133 13.59 0.57 -3.66
N MET A 134 13.26 -0.69 -3.90
CA MET A 134 12.38 -1.12 -4.97
C MET A 134 11.03 -1.56 -4.43
N LEU A 135 9.98 -1.19 -5.13
CA LEU A 135 8.63 -1.71 -4.96
C LEU A 135 8.28 -2.57 -6.18
N ALA A 136 7.82 -3.79 -5.94
CA ALA A 136 7.25 -4.64 -6.98
C ALA A 136 5.72 -4.70 -6.82
N THR A 137 5.03 -4.70 -7.95
CA THR A 137 3.57 -4.90 -8.03
C THR A 137 3.25 -5.94 -9.08
N CYS A 138 2.33 -6.86 -8.81
CA CYS A 138 1.84 -7.82 -9.78
C CYS A 138 0.32 -7.72 -9.94
N SER A 139 -0.16 -8.03 -11.15
CA SER A 139 -1.55 -7.83 -11.55
C SER A 139 -2.10 -9.02 -12.29
N ASP A 140 -3.42 -9.17 -12.27
CA ASP A 140 -4.18 -10.19 -13.02
C ASP A 140 -4.06 -10.04 -14.54
N ASP A 141 -3.52 -8.90 -15.03
CA ASP A 141 -3.18 -8.73 -16.44
C ASP A 141 -1.92 -9.50 -16.87
N GLY A 142 -1.31 -10.27 -15.95
CA GLY A 142 -0.11 -11.05 -16.18
C GLY A 142 1.18 -10.23 -16.11
N THR A 143 1.13 -8.97 -15.68
CA THR A 143 2.32 -8.11 -15.60
C THR A 143 2.86 -7.98 -14.19
N VAL A 144 4.19 -7.87 -14.10
CA VAL A 144 4.90 -7.41 -12.90
C VAL A 144 5.55 -6.08 -13.22
N ARG A 145 5.45 -5.11 -12.32
CA ARG A 145 6.12 -3.82 -12.43
C ARG A 145 7.03 -3.58 -11.25
N VAL A 146 8.17 -2.96 -11.54
CA VAL A 146 9.14 -2.53 -10.53
C VAL A 146 9.21 -1.00 -10.55
N TRP A 147 9.12 -0.43 -9.37
CA TRP A 147 9.09 1.01 -9.14
C TRP A 147 10.29 1.40 -8.30
N ARG A 148 11.00 2.43 -8.72
CA ARG A 148 12.17 2.96 -8.01
C ARG A 148 12.07 4.48 -7.88
N LYS A 149 12.70 5.02 -6.84
CA LYS A 149 12.79 6.48 -6.63
C LYS A 149 13.86 7.14 -7.50
N ASP A 150 14.79 6.36 -8.07
CA ASP A 150 15.90 6.90 -8.85
C ASP A 150 15.44 7.37 -10.26
N PRO A 151 15.47 8.69 -10.54
CA PRO A 151 15.07 9.21 -11.84
C PRO A 151 16.02 8.84 -12.97
N LYS A 152 17.28 8.49 -12.68
CA LYS A 152 18.28 8.13 -13.72
C LYS A 152 17.89 6.83 -14.40
N ILE A 153 17.45 5.83 -13.63
CA ILE A 153 17.02 4.54 -14.19
C ILE A 153 15.82 4.74 -15.12
N ARG A 154 14.89 5.64 -14.75
CA ARG A 154 13.77 5.99 -15.64
C ARG A 154 14.25 6.59 -16.96
N GLN A 155 15.22 7.52 -16.91
CA GLN A 155 15.78 8.13 -18.11
C GLN A 155 16.47 7.10 -19.01
N GLU A 156 17.21 6.16 -18.43
CA GLU A 156 17.84 5.06 -19.18
C GLU A 156 16.80 4.18 -19.88
N CYS A 157 15.70 3.82 -19.19
CA CYS A 157 14.60 3.05 -19.78
C CYS A 157 13.81 3.84 -20.84
N ASP A 158 13.74 5.15 -20.75
CA ASP A 158 13.06 5.99 -21.74
C ASP A 158 13.90 6.18 -23.02
N VAL A 159 15.23 6.17 -22.90
CA VAL A 159 16.17 6.26 -24.03
C VAL A 159 16.34 4.92 -24.74
N ASN A 160 16.33 3.82 -24.01
CA ASN A 160 16.47 2.47 -24.54
C ASN A 160 15.26 1.62 -24.17
N ALA A 161 14.31 1.49 -25.12
CA ALA A 161 13.08 0.70 -24.90
C ALA A 161 13.37 -0.78 -24.63
N ASP A 162 14.50 -1.32 -25.15
CA ASP A 162 14.90 -2.70 -24.93
C ASP A 162 15.45 -2.90 -23.52
N ALA A 163 16.05 -1.88 -22.91
CA ALA A 163 16.51 -1.94 -21.52
C ALA A 163 15.37 -2.18 -20.51
N ARG A 164 14.11 -1.94 -20.90
CA ARG A 164 12.93 -2.27 -20.07
C ARG A 164 12.77 -3.77 -19.85
N TRP A 165 13.35 -4.60 -20.69
CA TRP A 165 13.17 -6.05 -20.71
C TRP A 165 14.45 -6.81 -20.35
N GLU A 166 15.61 -6.12 -20.35
CA GLU A 166 16.91 -6.70 -20.00
C GLU A 166 17.18 -6.72 -18.49
N TRP A 167 16.18 -7.02 -17.68
CA TRP A 167 16.39 -7.27 -16.25
C TRP A 167 17.00 -8.65 -16.07
N THR A 168 18.28 -8.77 -16.27
CA THR A 168 19.04 -9.86 -15.68
C THR A 168 19.20 -9.55 -14.19
N TRP A 169 18.75 -10.48 -13.35
CA TRP A 169 19.15 -10.51 -11.96
C TRP A 169 20.67 -10.65 -11.96
N GLY A 170 21.38 -9.56 -11.70
CA GLY A 170 22.80 -9.63 -11.42
C GLY A 170 22.94 -10.41 -10.12
N ILE A 171 23.25 -11.69 -10.21
CA ILE A 171 23.82 -12.43 -9.11
C ILE A 171 25.21 -11.84 -9.00
N ASP A 172 25.39 -10.81 -8.15
CA ASP A 172 26.71 -10.42 -7.71
C ASP A 172 27.26 -11.65 -7.03
N SER A 173 28.22 -12.27 -7.72
CA SER A 173 29.01 -13.39 -7.19
C SER A 173 29.65 -12.94 -5.90
N LEU A 174 29.31 -13.63 -4.82
CA LEU A 174 29.99 -13.63 -3.52
C LEU A 174 31.48 -13.89 -3.67
#